data_5b2c2cb4f2d032ca47b6f6f553e76cb5
#
_entry.id   5b2c2cb4f2d032ca47b6f6f553e76cb5
#
_cell.length_a   1.000
_cell.length_b   1.000
_cell.length_c   1.000
_cell.angle_alpha   90.00
_cell.angle_beta   90.00
_cell.angle_gamma   90.00
#
_symmetry.space_group_name_H-M   'P 1'
#
loop_
_entity.id
_entity.type
_entity.pdbx_description
1 polymer ?
#
loop_
_entity_poly.entity_id
_entity_poly.type
_entity_poly.pdbx_seq_one_letter_code
_entity_poly.pdbx_strand_id
1 'polypeptide(L)'
;MSNTKLLVPILIGSTALLIGARMFSWETNHPPVGACIGECYQSYLAEQQVREAAEAVLLAQASPADLGKRLYTGCAACHGMSGEGGVGPKVQGQTQAAIVSMLTAYKNKETRGAQSMLMWGQSEALSTADINNLGAYIETM
;
A
#
# COMPACT_ATOMS: atom_id res chain seq x y z
N MET A 1 -7.18 -3.68 50.63
CA MET A 1 -7.64 -4.82 49.81
C MET A 1 -7.21 -4.51 48.40
N SER A 2 -6.23 -5.25 47.93
CA SER A 2 -5.42 -4.92 46.75
C SER A 2 -6.09 -5.31 45.43
N ASN A 3 -6.12 -4.39 44.47
CA ASN A 3 -6.74 -4.53 43.14
C ASN A 3 -5.87 -5.33 42.14
N THR A 4 -5.32 -6.45 42.56
CA THR A 4 -4.38 -7.25 41.73
C THR A 4 -5.07 -8.15 40.69
N LYS A 5 -6.41 -8.20 40.64
CA LYS A 5 -7.16 -9.12 39.77
C LYS A 5 -7.50 -8.59 38.36
N LEU A 6 -7.23 -7.29 38.06
CA LEU A 6 -7.64 -6.70 36.77
C LEU A 6 -6.54 -6.65 35.71
N LEU A 7 -5.26 -6.88 36.05
CA LEU A 7 -4.16 -6.71 35.12
C LEU A 7 -3.76 -7.97 34.33
N VAL A 8 -4.15 -9.17 34.81
CA VAL A 8 -3.76 -10.44 34.19
C VAL A 8 -4.38 -10.67 32.81
N PRO A 9 -5.68 -10.37 32.54
CA PRO A 9 -6.26 -10.60 31.21
C PRO A 9 -5.73 -9.67 30.12
N ILE A 10 -5.26 -8.46 30.47
CA ILE A 10 -4.72 -7.50 29.49
C ILE A 10 -3.35 -7.94 28.95
N LEU A 11 -2.52 -8.53 29.81
CA LEU A 11 -1.19 -9.00 29.41
C LEU A 11 -1.25 -10.25 28.50
N ILE A 12 -2.22 -11.14 28.74
CA ILE A 12 -2.39 -12.35 27.89
C ILE A 12 -2.91 -11.96 26.50
N GLY A 13 -3.81 -10.98 26.41
CA GLY A 13 -4.32 -10.48 25.12
C GLY A 13 -3.24 -9.82 24.25
N SER A 14 -2.35 -9.05 24.88
CA SER A 14 -1.26 -8.36 24.15
C SER A 14 -0.22 -9.33 23.62
N THR A 15 0.16 -10.36 24.39
CA THR A 15 1.14 -11.36 23.95
C THR A 15 0.59 -12.26 22.83
N ALA A 16 -0.69 -12.62 22.88
CA ALA A 16 -1.32 -13.41 21.82
C ALA A 16 -1.40 -12.63 20.49
N LEU A 17 -1.66 -11.32 20.54
CA LEU A 17 -1.70 -10.47 19.33
C LEU A 17 -0.32 -10.32 18.70
N LEU A 18 0.73 -10.17 19.51
CA LEU A 18 2.11 -10.06 19.00
C LEU A 18 2.63 -11.39 18.44
N ILE A 19 2.23 -12.53 19.00
CA ILE A 19 2.58 -13.85 18.49
C ILE A 19 1.84 -14.11 17.17
N GLY A 20 0.57 -13.75 17.08
CA GLY A 20 -0.22 -13.88 15.84
C GLY A 20 0.33 -13.03 14.70
N ALA A 21 0.75 -11.79 14.97
CA ALA A 21 1.37 -10.92 13.98
C ALA A 21 2.74 -11.45 13.49
N ARG A 22 3.53 -12.06 14.38
CA ARG A 22 4.80 -12.69 14.00
C ARG A 22 4.62 -14.00 13.24
N MET A 23 3.58 -14.78 13.53
CA MET A 23 3.29 -16.01 12.77
C MET A 23 2.80 -15.69 11.35
N PHE A 24 2.05 -14.61 11.16
CA PHE A 24 1.58 -14.20 9.83
C PHE A 24 2.72 -13.67 8.94
N SER A 25 3.72 -13.00 9.51
CA SER A 25 4.89 -12.54 8.77
C SER A 25 5.91 -13.66 8.45
N TRP A 26 5.79 -14.80 9.09
CA TRP A 26 6.67 -15.94 8.85
C TRP A 26 6.52 -16.53 7.43
N GLU A 27 5.31 -16.59 6.88
CA GLU A 27 5.05 -17.23 5.59
C GLU A 27 5.56 -16.44 4.38
N THR A 28 5.76 -15.13 4.50
CA THR A 28 6.13 -14.27 3.37
C THR A 28 7.63 -14.00 3.21
N ASN A 29 8.44 -14.29 4.25
CA ASN A 29 9.86 -13.92 4.31
C ASN A 29 10.83 -15.11 4.37
N HIS A 30 10.42 -16.28 3.90
CA HIS A 30 11.35 -17.43 3.86
C HIS A 30 12.21 -17.38 2.60
N PRO A 31 13.52 -17.65 2.72
CA PRO A 31 14.35 -17.89 1.55
C PRO A 31 13.80 -19.11 0.78
N PRO A 32 13.99 -19.15 -0.54
CA PRO A 32 13.55 -20.28 -1.36
C PRO A 32 14.08 -21.59 -0.77
N VAL A 33 13.21 -22.60 -0.73
CA VAL A 33 13.51 -23.93 -0.13
C VAL A 33 14.82 -24.47 -0.69
N GLY A 34 15.79 -24.75 0.19
CA GLY A 34 17.10 -25.31 -0.16
C GLY A 34 18.23 -24.29 -0.33
N ALA A 35 17.97 -22.98 -0.22
CA ALA A 35 18.99 -21.97 -0.50
C ALA A 35 19.92 -21.66 0.69
N CYS A 36 19.45 -21.81 1.93
CA CYS A 36 20.23 -21.27 3.06
C CYS A 36 19.70 -21.72 4.43
N ILE A 37 20.56 -22.25 5.29
CA ILE A 37 20.26 -22.61 6.68
C ILE A 37 21.39 -22.13 7.61
N GLY A 38 21.10 -21.99 8.91
CA GLY A 38 22.09 -21.57 9.91
C GLY A 38 22.52 -20.11 9.74
N GLU A 39 23.84 -19.85 9.75
CA GLU A 39 24.42 -18.50 9.65
C GLU A 39 24.01 -17.76 8.37
N CYS A 40 23.92 -18.48 7.26
CA CYS A 40 23.45 -17.92 5.99
C CYS A 40 21.99 -17.41 6.10
N TYR A 41 21.12 -18.10 6.82
CA TYR A 41 19.76 -17.63 7.05
C TYR A 41 19.72 -16.38 7.93
N GLN A 42 20.58 -16.30 8.94
CA GLN A 42 20.70 -15.09 9.78
C GLN A 42 21.21 -13.89 9.00
N SER A 43 22.18 -14.09 8.12
CA SER A 43 22.68 -13.00 7.25
C SER A 43 21.59 -12.54 6.25
N TYR A 44 20.82 -13.45 5.68
CA TYR A 44 19.67 -13.14 4.83
C TYR A 44 18.62 -12.29 5.57
N LEU A 45 18.26 -12.67 6.80
CA LEU A 45 17.31 -11.91 7.61
C LEU A 45 17.84 -10.50 7.95
N ALA A 46 19.13 -10.40 8.26
CA ALA A 46 19.76 -9.10 8.55
C ALA A 46 19.72 -8.18 7.31
N GLU A 47 20.01 -8.70 6.12
CA GLU A 47 19.91 -7.95 4.86
C GLU A 47 18.47 -7.51 4.57
N GLN A 48 17.46 -8.36 4.85
CA GLN A 48 16.06 -8.00 4.71
C GLN A 48 15.70 -6.84 5.63
N GLN A 49 16.08 -6.91 6.91
CA GLN A 49 15.83 -5.84 7.88
C GLN A 49 16.46 -4.51 7.46
N VAL A 50 17.70 -4.54 6.95
CA VAL A 50 18.38 -3.33 6.45
C VAL A 50 17.63 -2.76 5.23
N ARG A 51 17.18 -3.60 4.30
CA ARG A 51 16.39 -3.14 3.13
C ARG A 51 15.05 -2.55 3.55
N GLU A 52 14.32 -3.22 4.43
CA GLU A 52 13.03 -2.73 4.95
C GLU A 52 13.18 -1.39 5.68
N ALA A 53 14.22 -1.25 6.50
CA ALA A 53 14.52 0.00 7.18
C ALA A 53 14.88 1.12 6.20
N ALA A 54 15.69 0.83 5.19
CA ALA A 54 16.06 1.79 4.15
C ALA A 54 14.83 2.20 3.32
N GLU A 55 13.97 1.26 2.96
CA GLU A 55 12.73 1.57 2.24
C GLU A 55 11.77 2.41 3.10
N ALA A 56 11.64 2.11 4.38
CA ALA A 56 10.82 2.90 5.31
C ALA A 56 11.30 4.35 5.41
N VAL A 57 12.63 4.57 5.44
CA VAL A 57 13.21 5.93 5.43
C VAL A 57 12.90 6.65 4.11
N LEU A 58 13.06 5.97 2.97
CA LEU A 58 12.73 6.54 1.66
C LEU A 58 11.25 6.90 1.55
N LEU A 59 10.35 6.03 2.04
CA LEU A 59 8.91 6.30 2.05
C LEU A 59 8.55 7.47 2.96
N ALA A 60 9.19 7.59 4.11
CA ALA A 60 8.96 8.69 5.05
C ALA A 60 9.41 10.05 4.50
N GLN A 61 10.37 10.07 3.57
CA GLN A 61 10.88 11.27 2.92
C GLN A 61 10.27 11.54 1.54
N ALA A 62 9.52 10.59 1.00
CA ALA A 62 8.93 10.71 -0.33
C ALA A 62 7.85 11.79 -0.37
N SER A 63 7.85 12.58 -1.43
CA SER A 63 6.76 13.52 -1.68
C SER A 63 5.45 12.80 -2.01
N PRO A 64 4.28 13.44 -1.86
CA PRO A 64 3.02 12.87 -2.31
C PRO A 64 3.04 12.42 -3.77
N ALA A 65 3.71 13.17 -4.65
CA ALA A 65 3.84 12.80 -6.07
C ALA A 65 4.72 11.56 -6.26
N ASP A 66 5.80 11.39 -5.50
CA ASP A 66 6.65 10.18 -5.57
C ASP A 66 5.89 8.94 -5.10
N LEU A 67 5.11 9.07 -4.02
CA LEU A 67 4.22 8.00 -3.54
C LEU A 67 3.15 7.67 -4.59
N GLY A 68 2.53 8.69 -5.17
CA GLY A 68 1.54 8.56 -6.25
C GLY A 68 2.11 7.89 -7.49
N LYS A 69 3.35 8.18 -7.88
CA LYS A 69 4.05 7.54 -8.99
C LYS A 69 4.16 6.02 -8.83
N ARG A 70 4.48 5.56 -7.63
CA ARG A 70 4.54 4.12 -7.32
C ARG A 70 3.17 3.45 -7.49
N LEU A 71 2.13 4.09 -6.98
CA LEU A 71 0.75 3.61 -7.08
C LEU A 71 0.24 3.60 -8.53
N TYR A 72 0.63 4.60 -9.32
CA TYR A 72 0.20 4.77 -10.71
C TYR A 72 0.62 3.61 -11.61
N THR A 73 1.65 2.85 -11.26
CA THR A 73 2.09 1.67 -12.02
C THR A 73 0.93 0.70 -12.29
N GLY A 74 0.01 0.52 -11.34
CA GLY A 74 -1.20 -0.28 -11.52
C GLY A 74 -2.25 0.34 -12.46
N CYS A 75 -2.23 1.65 -12.63
CA CYS A 75 -3.19 2.40 -13.44
C CYS A 75 -2.72 2.52 -14.91
N ALA A 76 -1.41 2.48 -15.12
CA ALA A 76 -0.76 2.72 -16.42
C ALA A 76 -1.21 1.74 -17.52
N ALA A 77 -1.56 0.50 -17.16
CA ALA A 77 -2.04 -0.50 -18.11
C ALA A 77 -3.29 -0.07 -18.88
N CYS A 78 -4.16 0.73 -18.25
CA CYS A 78 -5.38 1.22 -18.88
C CYS A 78 -5.28 2.69 -19.29
N HIS A 79 -4.60 3.52 -18.49
CA HIS A 79 -4.55 4.97 -18.68
C HIS A 79 -3.29 5.47 -19.41
N GLY A 80 -2.38 4.57 -19.79
CA GLY A 80 -1.10 4.91 -20.40
C GLY A 80 -0.03 5.29 -19.39
N MET A 81 1.24 5.18 -19.77
CA MET A 81 2.39 5.45 -18.88
C MET A 81 2.49 6.91 -18.45
N SER A 82 2.06 7.84 -19.31
CA SER A 82 2.02 9.30 -19.08
C SER A 82 0.59 9.83 -18.90
N GLY A 83 -0.38 8.95 -18.64
CA GLY A 83 -1.77 9.34 -18.48
C GLY A 83 -2.47 9.73 -19.78
N GLU A 84 -1.90 9.40 -20.93
CA GLU A 84 -2.39 9.73 -22.26
C GLU A 84 -3.71 9.04 -22.63
N GLY A 85 -4.08 7.99 -21.90
CA GLY A 85 -5.26 7.18 -22.17
C GLY A 85 -4.91 5.91 -22.94
N GLY A 86 -5.93 5.15 -23.28
CA GLY A 86 -5.83 3.86 -23.96
C GLY A 86 -7.14 3.10 -23.80
N VAL A 87 -7.14 2.01 -23.05
CA VAL A 87 -8.38 1.32 -22.64
C VAL A 87 -9.22 2.23 -21.74
N GLY A 88 -8.57 2.93 -20.80
CA GLY A 88 -9.15 3.96 -19.97
C GLY A 88 -9.03 5.35 -20.59
N PRO A 89 -9.77 6.33 -20.08
CA PRO A 89 -9.69 7.71 -20.57
C PRO A 89 -8.35 8.35 -20.20
N LYS A 90 -8.00 9.42 -20.94
CA LYS A 90 -6.86 10.26 -20.61
C LYS A 90 -7.04 10.91 -19.24
N VAL A 91 -6.01 10.82 -18.39
CA VAL A 91 -5.94 11.46 -17.07
C VAL A 91 -4.89 12.57 -17.01
N GLN A 92 -3.95 12.58 -17.95
CA GLN A 92 -2.93 13.62 -18.11
C GLN A 92 -3.55 15.01 -18.25
N GLY A 93 -2.97 16.01 -17.57
CA GLY A 93 -3.43 17.39 -17.59
C GLY A 93 -4.63 17.67 -16.70
N GLN A 94 -5.02 16.71 -15.86
CA GLN A 94 -6.08 16.92 -14.86
C GLN A 94 -5.47 17.41 -13.54
N THR A 95 -6.22 18.25 -12.82
CA THR A 95 -5.79 18.73 -11.50
C THR A 95 -5.89 17.63 -10.44
N GLN A 96 -5.06 17.73 -9.40
CA GLN A 96 -5.14 16.85 -8.24
C GLN A 96 -6.57 16.76 -7.69
N ALA A 97 -7.24 17.91 -7.53
CA ALA A 97 -8.60 17.95 -6.99
C ALA A 97 -9.61 17.18 -7.87
N ALA A 98 -9.49 17.26 -9.19
CA ALA A 98 -10.35 16.52 -10.12
C ALA A 98 -10.13 15.01 -9.99
N ILE A 99 -8.87 14.55 -9.95
CA ILE A 99 -8.53 13.13 -9.78
C ILE A 99 -9.03 12.61 -8.43
N VAL A 100 -8.79 13.35 -7.35
CA VAL A 100 -9.26 12.97 -6.00
C VAL A 100 -10.78 12.83 -5.97
N SER A 101 -11.52 13.77 -6.55
CA SER A 101 -12.98 13.71 -6.65
C SER A 101 -13.45 12.47 -7.43
N MET A 102 -12.83 12.21 -8.58
CA MET A 102 -13.21 11.05 -9.42
C MET A 102 -12.92 9.71 -8.75
N LEU A 103 -11.73 9.54 -8.16
CA LEU A 103 -11.38 8.28 -7.47
C LEU A 103 -12.24 8.06 -6.24
N THR A 104 -12.57 9.12 -5.50
CA THR A 104 -13.48 9.04 -4.36
C THR A 104 -14.89 8.63 -4.79
N ALA A 105 -15.40 9.17 -5.89
CA ALA A 105 -16.68 8.80 -6.46
C ALA A 105 -16.70 7.30 -6.86
N TYR A 106 -15.66 6.81 -7.52
CA TYR A 106 -15.54 5.39 -7.85
C TYR A 106 -15.43 4.50 -6.61
N LYS A 107 -14.69 4.92 -5.59
CA LYS A 107 -14.60 4.21 -4.31
C LYS A 107 -15.99 4.09 -3.64
N ASN A 108 -16.84 5.08 -3.81
CA ASN A 108 -18.24 5.08 -3.35
C ASN A 108 -19.19 4.34 -4.32
N LYS A 109 -18.64 3.63 -5.33
CA LYS A 109 -19.41 2.87 -6.33
C LYS A 109 -20.31 3.74 -7.23
N GLU A 110 -20.00 5.03 -7.38
CA GLU A 110 -20.71 5.90 -8.29
C GLU A 110 -20.45 5.53 -9.74
N THR A 111 -21.50 5.50 -10.57
CA THR A 111 -21.42 5.22 -11.99
C THR A 111 -21.14 6.52 -12.75
N ARG A 112 -20.06 6.57 -13.51
CA ARG A 112 -19.65 7.72 -14.35
C ARG A 112 -19.55 7.35 -15.85
N GLY A 113 -19.77 6.10 -16.18
CA GLY A 113 -19.74 5.58 -17.55
C GLY A 113 -19.86 4.07 -17.59
N ALA A 114 -19.93 3.49 -18.77
CA ALA A 114 -20.17 2.06 -18.96
C ALA A 114 -19.11 1.15 -18.29
N GLN A 115 -17.89 1.63 -18.13
CA GLN A 115 -16.77 0.85 -17.54
C GLN A 115 -16.48 1.23 -16.07
N SER A 116 -17.40 1.93 -15.40
CA SER A 116 -17.22 2.35 -14.00
C SER A 116 -16.91 1.18 -13.05
N MET A 117 -17.46 0.00 -13.32
CA MET A 117 -17.21 -1.21 -12.51
C MET A 117 -15.72 -1.58 -12.44
N LEU A 118 -14.94 -1.35 -13.51
CA LEU A 118 -13.51 -1.60 -13.52
C LEU A 118 -12.80 -0.66 -12.54
N MET A 119 -13.20 0.62 -12.53
CA MET A 119 -12.64 1.62 -11.63
C MET A 119 -13.07 1.43 -10.17
N TRP A 120 -14.26 0.86 -9.92
CA TRP A 120 -14.68 0.51 -8.55
C TRP A 120 -13.71 -0.48 -7.91
N GLY A 121 -13.34 -1.56 -8.65
CA GLY A 121 -12.37 -2.54 -8.18
C GLY A 121 -11.00 -1.92 -7.89
N GLN A 122 -10.53 -1.05 -8.78
CA GLN A 122 -9.23 -0.38 -8.62
C GLN A 122 -9.22 0.61 -7.46
N SER A 123 -10.30 1.35 -7.25
CA SER A 123 -10.38 2.39 -6.21
C SER A 123 -10.70 1.85 -4.81
N GLU A 124 -11.27 0.66 -4.71
CA GLU A 124 -11.68 0.06 -3.43
C GLU A 124 -10.52 -0.13 -2.47
N ALA A 125 -9.38 -0.61 -2.98
CA ALA A 125 -8.18 -0.87 -2.21
C ALA A 125 -7.41 0.41 -1.82
N LEU A 126 -7.68 1.55 -2.45
CA LEU A 126 -6.97 2.79 -2.20
C LEU A 126 -7.42 3.43 -0.87
N SER A 127 -6.48 3.84 -0.04
CA SER A 127 -6.76 4.72 1.10
C SER A 127 -7.01 6.15 0.63
N THR A 128 -7.52 7.01 1.51
CA THR A 128 -7.64 8.45 1.22
C THR A 128 -6.29 9.08 0.92
N ALA A 129 -5.23 8.65 1.61
CA ALA A 129 -3.86 9.11 1.35
C ALA A 129 -3.39 8.69 -0.05
N ASP A 130 -3.64 7.44 -0.47
CA ASP A 130 -3.28 6.95 -1.80
C ASP A 130 -3.98 7.74 -2.91
N ILE A 131 -5.27 8.04 -2.73
CA ILE A 131 -6.04 8.86 -3.67
C ILE A 131 -5.44 10.26 -3.80
N ASN A 132 -5.04 10.89 -2.68
CA ASN A 132 -4.39 12.19 -2.70
C ASN A 132 -3.01 12.13 -3.37
N ASN A 133 -2.22 11.10 -3.08
CA ASN A 133 -0.90 10.89 -3.67
C ASN A 133 -1.00 10.65 -5.19
N LEU A 134 -1.94 9.81 -5.63
CA LEU A 134 -2.23 9.62 -7.06
C LEU A 134 -2.61 10.91 -7.75
N GLY A 135 -3.49 11.72 -7.12
CA GLY A 135 -3.86 13.03 -7.64
C GLY A 135 -2.65 13.95 -7.79
N ALA A 136 -1.78 14.01 -6.76
CA ALA A 136 -0.56 14.80 -6.79
C ALA A 136 0.40 14.38 -7.91
N TYR A 137 0.53 13.08 -8.18
CA TYR A 137 1.37 12.59 -9.27
C TYR A 137 0.77 12.88 -10.65
N ILE A 138 -0.51 12.60 -10.84
CA ILE A 138 -1.18 12.78 -12.15
C ILE A 138 -1.19 14.25 -12.56
N GLU A 139 -1.29 15.18 -11.62
CA GLU A 139 -1.20 16.62 -11.90
C GLU A 139 0.17 17.03 -12.47
N THR A 140 1.23 16.24 -12.24
CA THR A 140 2.56 16.50 -12.80
C THR A 140 2.77 15.97 -14.22
N MET A 141 1.79 15.28 -14.80
CA MET A 141 1.86 14.66 -16.13
C MET A 141 1.58 15.63 -17.28
#